data_23e458d08030829cf7bd650d0d56bde7
#
_entry.id   23e458d08030829cf7bd650d0d56bde7
#
_cell.length_a   1.000
_cell.length_b   1.000
_cell.length_c   1.000
_cell.angle_alpha   90.00
_cell.angle_beta   90.00
_cell.angle_gamma   90.00
#
_symmetry.space_group_name_H-M   'P 1'
#
loop_
_entity.id
_entity.type
_entity.pdbx_description
1 polymer ?
#
loop_
_entity_poly.entity_id
_entity_poly.type
_entity_poly.pdbx_seq_one_letter_code
_entity_poly.pdbx_strand_id
1 'polypeptide(L)'
;VSDLHLCNSAAPRWRRQGRLEPAPFPAPDIANLLNDWLDAAQLLHWQEHGQIDFALNLACGARLRASAFAHTRGISLVLRLLPEQCPRLDMLGAPPALSELLAEESGLLLVTGATGSGKSTTLAAMVGHLNQHLDGHILTLEDPVEFIHHSERCLIQQREVGRHCPSFAAALRVALRQDPDVILLGELRD
;
A
#
# COMPACT_ATOMS: atom_id res chain seq x y z
N VAL A 1 10.63 -12.84 7.67
CA VAL A 1 9.41 -12.50 8.43
C VAL A 1 8.52 -11.71 7.52
N SER A 2 7.27 -12.13 7.38
CA SER A 2 6.30 -11.41 6.55
C SER A 2 5.39 -10.50 7.39
N ASP A 3 4.96 -10.99 8.55
CA ASP A 3 4.02 -10.26 9.39
C ASP A 3 4.44 -10.37 10.86
N LEU A 4 4.18 -9.32 11.63
CA LEU A 4 4.29 -9.29 13.09
C LEU A 4 2.89 -9.13 13.69
N HIS A 5 2.53 -10.04 14.58
CA HIS A 5 1.25 -10.03 15.29
C HIS A 5 1.47 -9.64 16.74
N LEU A 6 0.88 -8.54 17.13
CA LEU A 6 0.83 -8.03 18.51
C LEU A 6 -0.59 -8.18 19.04
N CYS A 7 -0.75 -8.57 20.29
CA CYS A 7 -2.04 -8.74 20.93
C CYS A 7 -1.92 -8.47 22.43
N ASN A 8 -2.85 -7.73 23.03
CA ASN A 8 -2.83 -7.43 24.46
C ASN A 8 -2.91 -8.69 25.35
N SER A 9 -3.48 -9.76 24.82
CA SER A 9 -3.74 -11.00 25.57
C SER A 9 -2.74 -12.13 25.31
N ALA A 10 -1.70 -11.89 24.49
CA ALA A 10 -0.73 -12.92 24.13
C ALA A 10 0.66 -12.33 23.85
N ALA A 11 1.69 -13.15 23.99
CA ALA A 11 3.04 -12.78 23.59
C ALA A 11 3.10 -12.49 22.07
N PRO A 12 3.96 -11.54 21.62
CA PRO A 12 4.15 -11.21 20.22
C PRO A 12 4.53 -12.46 19.40
N ARG A 13 4.02 -12.50 18.19
CA ARG A 13 4.32 -13.56 17.23
C ARG A 13 4.65 -12.98 15.88
N TRP A 14 5.56 -13.63 15.18
CA TRP A 14 5.84 -13.30 13.79
C TRP A 14 5.55 -14.47 12.86
N ARG A 15 5.22 -14.15 11.62
CA ARG A 15 5.04 -15.15 10.57
C ARG A 15 6.34 -15.32 9.81
N ARG A 16 6.90 -16.52 9.85
CA ARG A 16 8.10 -16.90 9.12
C ARG A 16 7.79 -18.14 8.29
N GLN A 17 8.02 -18.06 6.97
CA GLN A 17 7.74 -19.17 6.05
C GLN A 17 6.34 -19.81 6.24
N GLY A 18 5.32 -18.96 6.40
CA GLY A 18 3.93 -19.38 6.60
C GLY A 18 3.57 -19.81 8.03
N ARG A 19 4.55 -20.04 8.94
CA ARG A 19 4.31 -20.46 10.33
C ARG A 19 4.31 -19.28 11.29
N LEU A 20 3.47 -19.36 12.32
CA LEU A 20 3.39 -18.37 13.38
C LEU A 20 4.27 -18.83 14.56
N GLU A 21 5.35 -18.10 14.81
CA GLU A 21 6.36 -18.40 15.83
C GLU A 21 6.39 -17.30 16.91
N PRO A 22 6.81 -17.59 18.15
CA PRO A 22 7.03 -16.55 19.16
C PRO A 22 8.09 -15.54 18.70
N ALA A 23 7.81 -14.25 18.90
CA ALA A 23 8.80 -13.21 18.66
C ALA A 23 9.69 -13.04 19.91
N PRO A 24 11.01 -12.73 19.75
CA PRO A 24 11.97 -12.72 20.86
C PRO A 24 11.99 -11.38 21.64
N PHE A 25 10.84 -10.75 21.83
CA PHE A 25 10.71 -9.49 22.56
C PHE A 25 9.38 -9.42 23.31
N PRO A 26 9.28 -8.61 24.38
CA PRO A 26 8.06 -8.47 25.14
C PRO A 26 6.95 -7.76 24.36
N ALA A 27 5.71 -7.97 24.75
CA ALA A 27 4.57 -7.28 24.17
C ALA A 27 4.66 -5.77 24.44
N PRO A 28 4.61 -4.90 23.42
CA PRO A 28 4.48 -3.47 23.61
C PRO A 28 3.06 -3.11 24.04
N ASP A 29 2.87 -1.90 24.55
CA ASP A 29 1.54 -1.32 24.76
C ASP A 29 0.98 -0.88 23.41
N ILE A 30 -0.01 -1.64 22.91
CA ILE A 30 -0.61 -1.40 21.59
C ILE A 30 -1.41 -0.09 21.59
N ALA A 31 -2.06 0.27 22.70
CA ALA A 31 -2.82 1.51 22.76
C ALA A 31 -1.90 2.73 22.63
N ASN A 32 -0.75 2.71 23.30
CA ASN A 32 0.26 3.76 23.14
C ASN A 32 0.80 3.82 21.71
N LEU A 33 1.11 2.67 21.09
CA LEU A 33 1.55 2.65 19.69
C LEU A 33 0.53 3.27 18.73
N LEU A 34 -0.76 2.97 18.92
CA LEU A 34 -1.82 3.54 18.09
C LEU A 34 -1.94 5.06 18.32
N ASN A 35 -1.83 5.53 19.56
CA ASN A 35 -1.86 6.97 19.86
C ASN A 35 -0.66 7.71 19.24
N ASP A 36 0.51 7.08 19.16
CA ASP A 36 1.71 7.70 18.59
C ASP A 36 1.70 7.68 17.04
N TRP A 37 1.05 6.70 16.44
CA TRP A 37 1.12 6.45 15.00
C TRP A 37 -0.07 6.99 14.20
N LEU A 38 -1.25 7.08 14.82
CA LEU A 38 -2.46 7.55 14.16
C LEU A 38 -2.58 9.07 14.26
N ASP A 39 -2.98 9.70 13.17
CA ASP A 39 -3.38 11.10 13.20
C ASP A 39 -4.76 11.29 13.87
N ALA A 40 -5.17 12.53 14.08
CA ALA A 40 -6.41 12.85 14.79
C ALA A 40 -7.67 12.26 14.11
N ALA A 41 -7.72 12.25 12.78
CA ALA A 41 -8.85 11.70 12.04
C ALA A 41 -8.87 10.16 12.12
N GLN A 42 -7.71 9.54 12.02
CA GLN A 42 -7.53 8.10 12.16
C GLN A 42 -7.85 7.62 13.58
N LEU A 43 -7.45 8.38 14.61
CA LEU A 43 -7.81 8.09 16.01
C LEU A 43 -9.32 8.14 16.23
N LEU A 44 -9.99 9.15 15.67
CA LEU A 44 -11.45 9.25 15.75
C LEU A 44 -12.12 8.06 15.09
N HIS A 45 -11.69 7.71 13.88
CA HIS A 45 -12.18 6.53 13.16
C HIS A 45 -11.98 5.23 13.94
N TRP A 46 -10.78 5.06 14.53
CA TRP A 46 -10.47 3.92 15.39
C TRP A 46 -11.40 3.83 16.61
N GLN A 47 -11.67 4.97 17.28
CA GLN A 47 -12.55 5.02 18.43
C GLN A 47 -14.01 4.69 18.10
N GLU A 48 -14.47 5.09 16.91
CA GLU A 48 -15.85 4.85 16.45
C GLU A 48 -16.07 3.41 15.94
N HIS A 49 -15.07 2.83 15.25
CA HIS A 49 -15.27 1.58 14.52
C HIS A 49 -14.52 0.38 15.14
N GLY A 50 -13.55 0.61 16.02
CA GLY A 50 -12.75 -0.44 16.64
C GLY A 50 -11.86 -1.22 15.66
N GLN A 51 -11.64 -0.69 14.45
CA GLN A 51 -10.75 -1.24 13.43
C GLN A 51 -10.22 -0.15 12.53
N ILE A 52 -8.96 -0.30 12.09
CA ILE A 52 -8.33 0.62 11.17
C ILE A 52 -7.17 -0.05 10.42
N ASP A 53 -7.09 0.19 9.12
CA ASP A 53 -5.92 -0.11 8.29
C ASP A 53 -5.19 1.18 7.97
N PHE A 54 -3.86 1.19 8.07
CA PHE A 54 -3.05 2.37 7.79
C PHE A 54 -1.63 1.98 7.40
N ALA A 55 -0.93 2.89 6.73
CA ALA A 55 0.50 2.77 6.47
C ALA A 55 1.28 3.74 7.36
N LEU A 56 2.46 3.32 7.81
CA LEU A 56 3.36 4.17 8.58
C LEU A 56 4.81 4.03 8.09
N ASN A 57 5.56 5.12 8.25
CA ASN A 57 6.99 5.17 7.99
C ASN A 57 7.72 5.19 9.33
N LEU A 58 8.62 4.24 9.55
CA LEU A 58 9.47 4.22 10.73
C LEU A 58 10.66 5.18 10.56
N ALA A 59 11.22 5.65 11.66
CA ALA A 59 12.38 6.53 11.66
C ALA A 59 13.63 5.90 10.97
N CYS A 60 13.70 4.57 10.90
CA CYS A 60 14.75 3.84 10.19
C CYS A 60 14.55 3.78 8.66
N GLY A 61 13.49 4.41 8.13
CA GLY A 61 13.13 4.39 6.70
C GLY A 61 12.21 3.23 6.29
N ALA A 62 12.05 2.22 7.12
CA ALA A 62 11.16 1.10 6.80
C ALA A 62 9.69 1.54 6.79
N ARG A 63 8.92 1.02 5.83
CA ARG A 63 7.48 1.24 5.72
C ARG A 63 6.70 0.01 6.15
N LEU A 64 5.63 0.22 6.89
CA LEU A 64 4.75 -0.83 7.37
C LEU A 64 3.31 -0.57 6.93
N ARG A 65 2.61 -1.62 6.55
CA ARG A 65 1.16 -1.67 6.56
C ARG A 65 0.73 -2.23 7.91
N ALA A 66 -0.16 -1.52 8.57
CA ALA A 66 -0.69 -1.87 9.88
C ALA A 66 -2.19 -2.09 9.80
N SER A 67 -2.68 -3.14 10.46
CA SER A 67 -4.09 -3.43 10.65
C SER A 67 -4.35 -3.59 12.14
N ALA A 68 -5.10 -2.67 12.75
CA ALA A 68 -5.51 -2.72 14.13
C ALA A 68 -6.99 -3.06 14.24
N PHE A 69 -7.33 -3.92 15.21
CA PHE A 69 -8.72 -4.28 15.48
C PHE A 69 -8.95 -4.66 16.94
N ALA A 70 -10.13 -4.25 17.44
CA ALA A 70 -10.61 -4.62 18.76
C ALA A 70 -11.23 -6.03 18.72
N HIS A 71 -11.05 -6.80 19.80
CA HIS A 71 -11.64 -8.12 19.98
C HIS A 71 -11.96 -8.36 21.47
N THR A 72 -12.59 -9.47 21.78
CA THR A 72 -13.08 -9.79 23.15
C THR A 72 -12.01 -9.75 24.25
N ARG A 73 -10.71 -9.85 23.90
CA ARG A 73 -9.59 -9.86 24.86
C ARG A 73 -8.70 -8.63 24.78
N GLY A 74 -9.13 -7.57 24.07
CA GLY A 74 -8.41 -6.31 23.94
C GLY A 74 -8.16 -5.90 22.48
N ILE A 75 -6.97 -5.45 22.18
CA ILE A 75 -6.58 -4.95 20.86
C ILE A 75 -5.54 -5.88 20.26
N SER A 76 -5.66 -6.11 18.96
CA SER A 76 -4.61 -6.71 18.13
C SER A 76 -4.12 -5.74 17.08
N LEU A 77 -2.85 -5.87 16.74
CA LEU A 77 -2.18 -5.09 15.70
C LEU A 77 -1.32 -6.05 14.86
N VAL A 78 -1.59 -6.08 13.57
CA VAL A 78 -0.81 -6.83 12.60
C VAL A 78 0.00 -5.87 11.77
N LEU A 79 1.31 -6.08 11.74
CA LEU A 79 2.26 -5.24 11.00
C LEU A 79 2.88 -6.06 9.88
N ARG A 80 2.84 -5.53 8.65
CA ARG A 80 3.51 -6.11 7.48
C ARG A 80 4.54 -5.13 6.96
N LEU A 81 5.76 -5.61 6.75
CA LEU A 81 6.82 -4.82 6.12
C LEU A 81 6.47 -4.63 4.63
N LEU A 82 6.43 -3.38 4.19
CA LEU A 82 6.29 -3.05 2.78
C LEU A 82 7.67 -3.05 2.12
N PRO A 83 7.76 -3.47 0.85
CA PRO A 83 9.02 -3.44 0.12
C PRO A 83 9.55 -2.00 -0.02
N GLU A 84 10.84 -1.83 0.15
CA GLU A 84 11.49 -0.52 0.04
C GLU A 84 11.67 -0.10 -1.43
N GLN A 85 11.92 -1.07 -2.30
CA GLN A 85 12.16 -0.81 -3.71
C GLN A 85 11.13 -1.54 -4.58
N CYS A 86 10.64 -0.84 -5.58
CA CYS A 86 9.83 -1.43 -6.62
C CYS A 86 10.74 -2.21 -7.58
N PRO A 87 10.47 -3.49 -7.85
CA PRO A 87 11.22 -4.23 -8.87
C PRO A 87 10.98 -3.64 -10.26
N ARG A 88 11.98 -3.75 -11.12
CA ARG A 88 11.85 -3.35 -12.53
C ARG A 88 11.00 -4.36 -13.30
N LEU A 89 10.35 -3.91 -14.37
CA LEU A 89 9.46 -4.73 -15.18
C LEU A 89 10.18 -5.95 -15.81
N ASP A 90 11.44 -5.74 -16.24
CA ASP A 90 12.29 -6.80 -16.80
C ASP A 90 12.65 -7.89 -15.76
N MET A 91 12.84 -7.50 -14.50
CA MET A 91 13.15 -8.43 -13.41
C MET A 91 11.95 -9.31 -13.00
N LEU A 92 10.74 -8.89 -13.33
CA LEU A 92 9.52 -9.67 -13.10
C LEU A 92 9.27 -10.72 -14.18
N GLY A 93 10.10 -10.81 -15.20
CA GLY A 93 9.88 -11.68 -16.35
C GLY A 93 8.69 -11.27 -17.22
N ALA A 94 8.34 -9.99 -17.19
CA ALA A 94 7.25 -9.46 -18.01
C ALA A 94 7.55 -9.63 -19.49
N PRO A 95 6.57 -10.03 -20.33
CA PRO A 95 6.78 -10.17 -21.76
C PRO A 95 7.05 -8.80 -22.40
N PRO A 96 7.90 -8.72 -23.45
CA PRO A 96 8.19 -7.46 -24.15
C PRO A 96 6.95 -6.71 -24.63
N ALA A 97 5.91 -7.43 -25.04
CA ALA A 97 4.61 -6.87 -25.42
C ALA A 97 3.98 -5.97 -24.35
N LEU A 98 4.30 -6.18 -23.05
CA LEU A 98 3.78 -5.30 -22.00
C LEU A 98 4.41 -3.90 -22.09
N SER A 99 5.69 -3.81 -22.40
CA SER A 99 6.35 -2.51 -22.61
C SER A 99 5.82 -1.79 -23.86
N GLU A 100 5.47 -2.56 -24.91
CA GLU A 100 4.83 -2.02 -26.13
C GLU A 100 3.44 -1.47 -25.81
N LEU A 101 2.63 -2.21 -25.03
CA LEU A 101 1.31 -1.75 -24.58
C LEU A 101 1.37 -0.50 -23.68
N LEU A 102 2.43 -0.35 -22.88
CA LEU A 102 2.64 0.84 -22.05
C LEU A 102 3.05 2.09 -22.87
N ALA A 103 3.50 1.91 -24.10
CA ALA A 103 3.85 3.00 -25.01
C ALA A 103 2.63 3.54 -25.79
N GLU A 104 1.47 2.88 -25.72
CA GLU A 104 0.25 3.33 -26.38
C GLU A 104 -0.29 4.62 -25.74
N GLU A 105 -0.74 5.56 -26.54
CA GLU A 105 -1.24 6.88 -26.09
C GLU A 105 -2.56 6.82 -25.29
N SER A 106 -3.34 5.76 -25.48
CA SER A 106 -4.64 5.61 -24.81
C SER A 106 -5.06 4.15 -24.73
N GLY A 107 -5.81 3.83 -23.69
CA GLY A 107 -6.34 2.47 -23.50
C GLY A 107 -6.62 2.14 -22.04
N LEU A 108 -6.98 0.91 -21.80
CA LEU A 108 -7.19 0.34 -20.47
C LEU A 108 -6.40 -0.95 -20.32
N LEU A 109 -5.49 -1.00 -19.33
CA LEU A 109 -4.78 -2.21 -18.96
C LEU A 109 -5.37 -2.78 -17.66
N LEU A 110 -5.77 -4.04 -17.69
CA LEU A 110 -6.30 -4.74 -16.51
C LEU A 110 -5.32 -5.82 -16.06
N VAL A 111 -4.85 -5.71 -14.81
CA VAL A 111 -4.02 -6.73 -14.16
C VAL A 111 -4.89 -7.55 -13.23
N THR A 112 -5.12 -8.82 -13.58
CA THR A 112 -6.00 -9.73 -12.86
C THR A 112 -5.24 -10.91 -12.27
N GLY A 113 -5.79 -11.52 -11.22
CA GLY A 113 -5.20 -12.69 -10.57
C GLY A 113 -5.60 -12.82 -9.11
N ALA A 114 -5.27 -13.96 -8.49
CA ALA A 114 -5.53 -14.23 -7.08
C ALA A 114 -4.76 -13.27 -6.16
N THR A 115 -5.19 -13.16 -4.90
CA THR A 115 -4.44 -12.43 -3.87
C THR A 115 -3.04 -13.03 -3.72
N GLY A 116 -2.01 -12.17 -3.66
CA GLY A 116 -0.62 -12.61 -3.57
C GLY A 116 0.01 -13.06 -4.90
N SER A 117 -0.68 -12.95 -6.04
CA SER A 117 -0.13 -13.30 -7.36
C SER A 117 0.84 -12.27 -7.94
N GLY A 118 1.07 -11.15 -7.27
CA GLY A 118 1.98 -10.09 -7.72
C GLY A 118 1.33 -8.94 -8.49
N LYS A 119 -0.01 -8.81 -8.46
CA LYS A 119 -0.73 -7.72 -9.17
C LYS A 119 -0.19 -6.32 -8.82
N SER A 120 -0.14 -5.97 -7.53
CA SER A 120 0.35 -4.66 -7.08
C SER A 120 1.82 -4.45 -7.45
N THR A 121 2.63 -5.50 -7.35
CA THR A 121 4.05 -5.45 -7.74
C THR A 121 4.20 -5.20 -9.24
N THR A 122 3.37 -5.85 -10.07
CA THR A 122 3.36 -5.65 -11.52
C THR A 122 2.91 -4.23 -11.88
N LEU A 123 1.82 -3.74 -11.28
CA LEU A 123 1.34 -2.37 -11.47
C LEU A 123 2.40 -1.33 -11.09
N ALA A 124 3.05 -1.52 -9.93
CA ALA A 124 4.14 -0.64 -9.51
C ALA A 124 5.33 -0.67 -10.49
N ALA A 125 5.71 -1.85 -10.99
CA ALA A 125 6.76 -1.98 -11.99
C ALA A 125 6.41 -1.30 -13.32
N MET A 126 5.12 -1.33 -13.72
CA MET A 126 4.62 -0.60 -14.89
C MET A 126 4.74 0.92 -14.69
N VAL A 127 4.35 1.44 -13.52
CA VAL A 127 4.54 2.85 -13.16
C VAL A 127 6.02 3.24 -13.19
N GLY A 128 6.89 2.41 -12.60
CA GLY A 128 8.34 2.61 -12.65
C GLY A 128 8.91 2.64 -14.08
N HIS A 129 8.40 1.78 -14.96
CA HIS A 129 8.77 1.77 -16.37
C HIS A 129 8.32 3.06 -17.08
N LEU A 130 7.06 3.46 -16.92
CA LEU A 130 6.55 4.71 -17.48
C LEU A 130 7.33 5.93 -16.98
N ASN A 131 7.65 5.97 -15.67
CA ASN A 131 8.42 7.06 -15.08
C ASN A 131 9.81 7.26 -15.72
N GLN A 132 10.39 6.22 -16.31
CA GLN A 132 11.68 6.25 -16.98
C GLN A 132 11.59 6.60 -18.47
N HIS A 133 10.43 6.43 -19.10
CA HIS A 133 10.30 6.48 -20.56
C HIS A 133 9.30 7.54 -21.06
N LEU A 134 8.35 7.94 -20.23
CA LEU A 134 7.31 8.93 -20.56
C LEU A 134 7.63 10.29 -19.92
N ASP A 135 7.45 11.38 -20.65
CA ASP A 135 7.47 12.74 -20.11
C ASP A 135 6.02 13.16 -19.85
N GLY A 136 5.47 12.80 -18.69
CA GLY A 136 4.05 12.98 -18.42
C GLY A 136 3.70 13.05 -16.95
N HIS A 137 2.40 13.04 -16.65
CA HIS A 137 1.85 13.05 -15.31
C HIS A 137 1.18 11.71 -14.98
N ILE A 138 1.68 11.02 -13.96
CA ILE A 138 1.12 9.77 -13.45
C ILE A 138 0.44 10.04 -12.11
N LEU A 139 -0.85 9.74 -12.03
CA LEU A 139 -1.61 9.80 -10.79
C LEU A 139 -1.96 8.39 -10.33
N THR A 140 -1.62 8.01 -9.10
CA THR A 140 -2.04 6.75 -8.52
C THR A 140 -3.09 6.94 -7.43
N LEU A 141 -4.05 6.01 -7.38
CA LEU A 141 -5.07 5.91 -6.34
C LEU A 141 -4.95 4.50 -5.73
N GLU A 142 -4.59 4.41 -4.45
CA GLU A 142 -4.21 3.15 -3.80
C GLU A 142 -4.79 3.05 -2.38
N ASP A 143 -4.87 1.82 -1.84
CA ASP A 143 -5.40 1.56 -0.49
C ASP A 143 -4.68 0.37 0.19
N PRO A 144 -3.57 0.62 0.91
CA PRO A 144 -2.74 1.84 0.90
C PRO A 144 -1.71 1.85 -0.24
N VAL A 145 -0.92 2.93 -0.34
CA VAL A 145 0.25 2.99 -1.24
C VAL A 145 1.27 1.94 -0.80
N GLU A 146 1.56 0.96 -1.68
CA GLU A 146 2.48 -0.15 -1.38
C GLU A 146 3.94 0.22 -1.70
N PHE A 147 4.19 0.83 -2.84
CA PHE A 147 5.52 1.29 -3.28
C PHE A 147 5.54 2.80 -3.45
N ILE A 148 6.58 3.47 -2.95
CA ILE A 148 6.80 4.90 -3.21
C ILE A 148 7.60 5.05 -4.50
N HIS A 149 7.07 5.86 -5.40
CA HIS A 149 7.76 6.27 -6.62
C HIS A 149 8.29 7.69 -6.48
N HIS A 150 9.55 7.88 -6.79
CA HIS A 150 10.15 9.21 -6.94
C HIS A 150 9.98 9.65 -8.39
N SER A 151 9.58 10.91 -8.61
CA SER A 151 9.47 11.48 -9.96
C SER A 151 10.84 11.52 -10.63
N GLU A 152 10.92 10.97 -11.84
CA GLU A 152 12.10 10.99 -12.71
C GLU A 152 11.77 11.82 -13.95
N ARG A 153 11.30 11.19 -15.04
CA ARG A 153 10.78 11.87 -16.22
C ARG A 153 9.31 12.25 -16.07
N CYS A 154 8.54 11.46 -15.33
CA CYS A 154 7.15 11.78 -15.01
C CYS A 154 7.04 12.58 -13.72
N LEU A 155 6.04 13.46 -13.66
CA LEU A 155 5.49 13.90 -12.38
C LEU A 155 4.61 12.77 -11.81
N ILE A 156 5.00 12.19 -10.69
CA ILE A 156 4.20 11.14 -10.03
C ILE A 156 3.53 11.69 -8.78
N GLN A 157 2.22 11.53 -8.70
CA GLN A 157 1.42 11.88 -7.54
C GLN A 157 0.64 10.65 -7.07
N GLN A 158 0.95 10.19 -5.85
CA GLN A 158 0.32 9.00 -5.26
C GLN A 158 -0.66 9.43 -4.18
N ARG A 159 -1.90 8.97 -4.30
CA ARG A 159 -2.98 9.28 -3.35
C ARG A 159 -3.50 8.00 -2.70
N GLU A 160 -3.58 8.04 -1.40
CA GLU A 160 -4.08 6.94 -0.56
C GLU A 160 -5.53 7.20 -0.17
N VAL A 161 -6.39 6.21 -0.40
CA VAL A 161 -7.79 6.25 0.03
C VAL A 161 -7.85 6.23 1.57
N GLY A 162 -8.80 6.95 2.13
CA GLY A 162 -8.92 7.12 3.58
C GLY A 162 -8.01 8.20 4.18
N ARG A 163 -6.91 8.56 3.49
CA ARG A 163 -5.97 9.59 3.95
C ARG A 163 -5.98 10.85 3.09
N HIS A 164 -5.87 10.67 1.77
CA HIS A 164 -5.77 11.78 0.81
C HIS A 164 -7.07 11.97 0.00
N CYS A 165 -7.95 11.00 0.03
CA CYS A 165 -9.25 11.02 -0.65
C CYS A 165 -10.23 10.06 0.06
N PRO A 166 -11.54 10.34 0.01
CA PRO A 166 -12.53 9.55 0.76
C PRO A 166 -12.84 8.20 0.14
N SER A 167 -12.68 8.05 -1.19
CA SER A 167 -12.93 6.79 -1.91
C SER A 167 -12.27 6.81 -3.30
N PHE A 168 -12.11 5.63 -3.91
CA PHE A 168 -11.63 5.49 -5.29
C PHE A 168 -12.51 6.27 -6.28
N ALA A 169 -13.84 6.12 -6.19
CA ALA A 169 -14.78 6.80 -7.07
C ALA A 169 -14.70 8.33 -6.95
N ALA A 170 -14.63 8.87 -5.73
CA ALA A 170 -14.49 10.31 -5.51
C ALA A 170 -13.14 10.83 -6.03
N ALA A 171 -12.06 10.08 -5.78
CA ALA A 171 -10.72 10.45 -6.23
C ALA A 171 -10.62 10.42 -7.77
N LEU A 172 -11.18 9.41 -8.44
CA LEU A 172 -11.17 9.27 -9.89
C LEU A 172 -11.91 10.42 -10.59
N ARG A 173 -13.07 10.83 -10.07
CA ARG A 173 -13.83 11.99 -10.60
C ARG A 173 -13.01 13.29 -10.56
N VAL A 174 -12.19 13.45 -9.53
CA VAL A 174 -11.32 14.62 -9.40
C VAL A 174 -10.07 14.46 -10.28
N ALA A 175 -9.52 13.26 -10.37
CA ALA A 175 -8.35 12.93 -11.17
C ALA A 175 -8.49 13.36 -12.62
N LEU A 176 -9.67 13.16 -13.24
CA LEU A 176 -9.95 13.58 -14.61
C LEU A 176 -9.84 15.10 -14.87
N ARG A 177 -9.72 15.90 -13.81
CA ARG A 177 -9.53 17.36 -13.88
C ARG A 177 -8.13 17.81 -13.44
N GLN A 178 -7.23 16.85 -13.21
CA GLN A 178 -5.87 17.08 -12.73
C GLN A 178 -4.81 16.88 -13.82
N ASP A 179 -5.26 16.79 -15.08
CA ASP A 179 -4.41 16.65 -16.28
C ASP A 179 -3.43 15.46 -16.21
N PRO A 180 -3.89 14.24 -15.83
CA PRO A 180 -3.05 13.07 -15.84
C PRO A 180 -2.97 12.45 -17.23
N ASP A 181 -1.77 12.05 -17.66
CA ASP A 181 -1.57 11.19 -18.83
C ASP A 181 -1.86 9.73 -18.47
N VAL A 182 -1.56 9.33 -17.22
CA VAL A 182 -1.79 7.98 -16.73
C VAL A 182 -2.45 8.00 -15.36
N ILE A 183 -3.51 7.21 -15.19
CA ILE A 183 -4.14 6.96 -13.90
C ILE A 183 -3.98 5.48 -13.55
N LEU A 184 -3.36 5.19 -12.39
CA LEU A 184 -3.36 3.86 -11.81
C LEU A 184 -4.44 3.77 -10.73
N LEU A 185 -5.28 2.74 -10.83
CA LEU A 185 -6.18 2.33 -9.75
C LEU A 185 -5.63 1.05 -9.13
N GLY A 186 -5.27 1.08 -7.85
CA GLY A 186 -4.70 -0.06 -7.14
C GLY A 186 -5.65 -1.25 -7.06
N GLU A 187 -6.95 -0.98 -7.03
CA GLU A 187 -8.00 -1.98 -7.13
C GLU A 187 -9.31 -1.37 -7.66
N LEU A 188 -10.14 -2.22 -8.26
CA LEU A 188 -11.49 -1.87 -8.67
C LEU A 188 -12.45 -2.39 -7.60
N ARG A 189 -13.05 -1.46 -6.86
CA ARG A 189 -14.17 -1.68 -5.94
C ARG A 189 -15.35 -0.85 -6.39
N ASP A 190 -16.56 -1.26 -5.99
CA ASP A 190 -17.83 -0.59 -6.29
C ASP A 190 -17.88 0.88 -5.86
#